data_e2d42bdf3ed980b2ad5cebd2909df5f4
#
_entry.id   e2d42bdf3ed980b2ad5cebd2909df5f4
#
_cell.length_a   1.000
_cell.length_b   1.000
_cell.length_c   1.000
_cell.angle_alpha   90.00
_cell.angle_beta   90.00
_cell.angle_gamma   90.00
#
_symmetry.space_group_name_H-M   'P 1'
#
loop_
_entity.id
_entity.type
_entity.pdbx_description
1 polymer ?
#
loop_
_entity_poly.entity_id
_entity_poly.type
_entity_poly.pdbx_seq_one_letter_code
_entity_poly.pdbx_strand_id
1 'polypeptide(L)'
;YNNLKRLYETLTQDYSLSPANIYILSADGTNPAVDRSDGVNSDMTFATNLGTTVQSATANNLEDTLADLAQQIDDNDHFLFWTFDHGGGFHLDPAWPGYHPNATTITTEEVLNGWGNDIADDALATWLDDIDAGRTTYVFAQCFAGGMLDELLPMGSGVFGMAATNHYEFSWDDGFAAA
;
A
#
# COMPACT_ATOMS: atom_id res chain seq x y z
N TYR A 1 -7.87 8.81 3.75
CA TYR A 1 -7.37 10.18 3.79
C TYR A 1 -6.77 10.54 5.16
N ASN A 2 -7.51 10.44 6.26
CA ASN A 2 -7.01 10.86 7.59
C ASN A 2 -5.77 10.07 8.04
N ASN A 3 -5.72 8.77 7.80
CA ASN A 3 -4.57 7.93 8.13
C ASN A 3 -3.34 8.30 7.30
N LEU A 4 -3.52 8.55 6.01
CA LEU A 4 -2.45 9.03 5.13
C LEU A 4 -1.87 10.36 5.63
N LYS A 5 -2.74 11.34 5.93
CA LYS A 5 -2.29 12.64 6.43
C LYS A 5 -1.53 12.50 7.75
N ARG A 6 -2.03 11.69 8.69
CA ARG A 6 -1.37 11.44 9.98
C ARG A 6 -0.01 10.78 9.79
N LEU A 7 0.09 9.75 8.94
CA LEU A 7 1.37 9.11 8.64
C LEU A 7 2.36 10.13 8.03
N TYR A 8 1.92 10.90 7.06
CA TYR A 8 2.74 11.94 6.44
C TYR A 8 3.27 12.96 7.45
N GLU A 9 2.41 13.46 8.33
CA GLU A 9 2.79 14.38 9.39
C GLU A 9 3.79 13.74 10.36
N THR A 10 3.58 12.50 10.75
CA THR A 10 4.52 11.75 11.60
C THR A 10 5.88 11.60 10.93
N LEU A 11 5.92 11.15 9.68
CA LEU A 11 7.18 10.97 8.95
C LEU A 11 7.96 12.29 8.79
N THR A 12 7.27 13.37 8.47
CA THR A 12 7.93 14.66 8.20
C THR A 12 8.26 15.44 9.46
N GLN A 13 7.41 15.41 10.49
CA GLN A 13 7.56 16.24 11.70
C GLN A 13 8.33 15.52 12.81
N ASP A 14 8.01 14.24 13.05
CA ASP A 14 8.61 13.48 14.15
C ASP A 14 9.91 12.77 13.72
N TYR A 15 9.93 12.26 12.49
CA TYR A 15 11.11 11.56 11.94
C TYR A 15 11.96 12.41 11.00
N SER A 16 11.54 13.65 10.69
CA SER A 16 12.27 14.57 9.82
C SER A 16 12.57 14.03 8.43
N LEU A 17 11.71 13.14 7.91
CA LEU A 17 11.83 12.64 6.55
C LEU A 17 11.56 13.78 5.57
N SER A 18 12.42 13.93 4.57
CA SER A 18 12.24 14.97 3.55
C SER A 18 10.95 14.70 2.75
N PRO A 19 10.07 15.71 2.57
CA PRO A 19 8.92 15.59 1.69
C PRO A 19 9.24 15.13 0.26
N ALA A 20 10.42 15.43 -0.23
CA ALA A 20 10.90 14.99 -1.55
C ALA A 20 11.14 13.48 -1.65
N ASN A 21 11.31 12.81 -0.51
CA ASN A 21 11.49 11.35 -0.45
C ASN A 21 10.18 10.62 -0.13
N ILE A 22 9.04 11.30 -0.21
CA ILE A 22 7.72 10.73 0.02
C ILE A 22 6.93 10.79 -1.29
N TYR A 23 6.39 9.66 -1.70
CA TYR A 23 5.52 9.51 -2.87
C TYR A 23 4.14 9.09 -2.38
N ILE A 24 3.10 9.82 -2.77
CA ILE A 24 1.73 9.54 -2.38
C ILE A 24 0.93 9.17 -3.61
N LEU A 25 0.32 7.98 -3.58
CA LEU A 25 -0.69 7.57 -4.54
C LEU A 25 -2.01 7.46 -3.77
N SER A 26 -2.97 8.30 -4.07
CA SER A 26 -4.23 8.36 -3.33
C SER A 26 -5.40 8.72 -4.23
N ALA A 27 -6.43 7.90 -4.24
CA ALA A 27 -7.65 8.10 -4.99
C ALA A 27 -7.38 8.61 -6.43
N ASP A 28 -7.94 9.73 -6.84
CA ASP A 28 -7.70 10.37 -8.14
C ASP A 28 -6.53 11.38 -8.15
N GLY A 29 -5.71 11.37 -7.09
CA GLY A 29 -4.51 12.20 -6.97
C GLY A 29 -4.82 13.63 -6.54
N THR A 30 -4.53 14.59 -7.40
CA THR A 30 -4.79 16.03 -7.17
C THR A 30 -6.00 16.55 -7.94
N ASN A 31 -6.82 15.68 -8.50
CA ASN A 31 -8.05 16.06 -9.18
C ASN A 31 -9.02 16.68 -8.16
N PRO A 32 -9.66 17.82 -8.44
CA PRO A 32 -10.58 18.47 -7.51
C PRO A 32 -12.00 17.83 -7.47
N ALA A 33 -12.22 16.74 -8.19
CA ALA A 33 -13.48 16.01 -8.15
C ALA A 33 -13.71 15.34 -6.78
N VAL A 34 -14.96 15.02 -6.47
CA VAL A 34 -15.32 14.29 -5.26
C VAL A 34 -14.81 12.85 -5.37
N ASP A 35 -13.96 12.42 -4.43
CA ASP A 35 -13.35 11.09 -4.37
C ASP A 35 -13.56 10.38 -3.02
N ARG A 36 -14.24 11.02 -2.07
CA ARG A 36 -14.53 10.45 -0.75
C ARG A 36 -16.00 10.12 -0.58
N SER A 37 -16.29 9.11 0.21
CA SER A 37 -17.66 8.64 0.50
C SER A 37 -18.54 9.68 1.23
N ASP A 38 -17.93 10.67 1.89
CA ASP A 38 -18.63 11.77 2.54
C ASP A 38 -19.00 12.93 1.58
N GLY A 39 -18.73 12.77 0.28
CA GLY A 39 -19.05 13.76 -0.75
C GLY A 39 -18.08 14.93 -0.85
N VAL A 40 -16.89 14.78 -0.30
CA VAL A 40 -15.83 15.79 -0.31
C VAL A 40 -14.64 15.28 -1.13
N ASN A 41 -13.84 16.19 -1.67
CA ASN A 41 -12.57 15.85 -2.29
C ASN A 41 -11.46 15.63 -1.24
N SER A 42 -10.52 14.74 -1.50
CA SER A 42 -9.30 14.58 -0.73
C SER A 42 -8.34 15.74 -0.99
N ASP A 43 -8.16 16.61 0.01
CA ASP A 43 -7.26 17.76 -0.12
C ASP A 43 -5.80 17.37 0.15
N MET A 44 -5.01 17.22 -0.90
CA MET A 44 -3.60 16.84 -0.84
C MET A 44 -2.65 18.03 -0.65
N THR A 45 -3.14 19.23 -0.38
CA THR A 45 -2.30 20.43 -0.21
C THR A 45 -1.34 20.33 0.97
N PHE A 46 -1.65 19.51 1.98
CA PHE A 46 -0.75 19.25 3.11
C PHE A 46 0.59 18.63 2.67
N ALA A 47 0.61 17.94 1.53
CA ALA A 47 1.79 17.28 0.97
C ALA A 47 2.38 18.04 -0.23
N THR A 48 1.52 18.43 -1.19
CA THR A 48 1.98 19.10 -2.42
C THR A 48 2.63 20.47 -2.15
N ASN A 49 2.16 21.21 -1.15
CA ASN A 49 2.76 22.50 -0.74
C ASN A 49 4.19 22.34 -0.18
N LEU A 50 4.58 21.15 0.24
CA LEU A 50 5.91 20.82 0.75
C LEU A 50 6.80 20.12 -0.28
N GLY A 51 6.31 19.95 -1.52
CA GLY A 51 7.05 19.38 -2.62
C GLY A 51 6.94 17.85 -2.76
N THR A 52 6.03 17.22 -2.03
CA THR A 52 5.74 15.79 -2.18
C THR A 52 5.04 15.50 -3.50
N THR A 53 5.47 14.47 -4.20
CA THR A 53 4.79 13.95 -5.39
C THR A 53 3.49 13.27 -5.01
N VAL A 54 2.38 13.71 -5.58
CA VAL A 54 1.06 13.12 -5.38
C VAL A 54 0.45 12.74 -6.72
N GLN A 55 0.06 11.47 -6.87
CA GLN A 55 -0.53 10.91 -8.08
C GLN A 55 -1.82 10.15 -7.74
N SER A 56 -2.63 9.82 -8.77
CA SER A 56 -3.75 8.91 -8.59
C SER A 56 -3.26 7.49 -8.31
N ALA A 57 -3.98 6.76 -7.45
CA ALA A 57 -3.64 5.41 -7.00
C ALA A 57 -4.00 4.33 -8.04
N THR A 58 -3.65 4.56 -9.29
CA THR A 58 -3.84 3.57 -10.36
C THR A 58 -2.68 2.57 -10.41
N ALA A 59 -2.93 1.36 -10.91
CA ALA A 59 -1.90 0.35 -11.12
C ALA A 59 -0.72 0.88 -11.95
N ASN A 60 -1.00 1.58 -13.05
CA ASN A 60 0.06 2.14 -13.91
C ASN A 60 0.93 3.19 -13.18
N ASN A 61 0.30 4.10 -12.41
CA ASN A 61 1.07 5.08 -11.67
C ASN A 61 1.91 4.43 -10.56
N LEU A 62 1.43 3.36 -9.95
CA LEU A 62 2.22 2.62 -8.97
C LEU A 62 3.41 1.92 -9.64
N GLU A 63 3.18 1.21 -10.73
CA GLU A 63 4.25 0.56 -11.52
C GLU A 63 5.31 1.58 -11.95
N ASP A 64 4.91 2.68 -12.58
CA ASP A 64 5.81 3.75 -13.02
C ASP A 64 6.59 4.36 -11.85
N THR A 65 5.92 4.62 -10.71
CA THR A 65 6.57 5.17 -9.51
C THR A 65 7.60 4.21 -8.93
N LEU A 66 7.29 2.91 -8.85
CA LEU A 66 8.22 1.90 -8.36
C LEU A 66 9.42 1.73 -9.33
N ALA A 67 9.18 1.75 -10.63
CA ALA A 67 10.26 1.70 -11.63
C ALA A 67 11.19 2.92 -11.54
N ASP A 68 10.66 4.12 -11.28
CA ASP A 68 11.45 5.32 -11.05
C ASP A 68 12.24 5.26 -9.73
N LEU A 69 11.65 4.71 -8.68
CA LEU A 69 12.30 4.52 -7.38
C LEU A 69 13.42 3.49 -7.44
N ALA A 70 13.24 2.40 -8.20
CA ALA A 70 14.28 1.38 -8.42
C ALA A 70 15.57 1.96 -9.04
N GLN A 71 15.49 3.10 -9.73
CA GLN A 71 16.65 3.78 -10.28
C GLN A 71 17.32 4.76 -9.29
N GLN A 72 16.72 5.03 -8.16
CA GLN A 72 17.16 6.02 -7.17
C GLN A 72 17.61 5.40 -5.85
N ILE A 73 17.02 4.26 -5.48
CA ILE A 73 17.25 3.55 -4.22
C ILE A 73 18.45 2.62 -4.38
N ASP A 74 19.31 2.58 -3.35
CA ASP A 74 20.45 1.67 -3.29
C ASP A 74 20.56 0.96 -1.92
N ASP A 75 21.58 0.12 -1.76
CA ASP A 75 21.84 -0.69 -0.56
C ASP A 75 22.10 0.11 0.74
N ASN A 76 22.20 1.42 0.66
CA ASN A 76 22.31 2.31 1.83
C ASN A 76 20.96 2.89 2.26
N ASP A 77 19.92 2.69 1.47
CA ASP A 77 18.60 3.25 1.71
C ASP A 77 17.70 2.33 2.54
N HIS A 78 16.68 2.92 3.13
CA HIS A 78 15.56 2.22 3.73
C HIS A 78 14.28 2.55 2.97
N PHE A 79 13.72 1.58 2.29
CA PHE A 79 12.45 1.70 1.58
C PHE A 79 11.28 1.30 2.49
N LEU A 80 10.28 2.19 2.59
CA LEU A 80 9.01 1.93 3.26
C LEU A 80 7.88 1.97 2.23
N PHE A 81 7.18 0.85 2.06
CA PHE A 81 5.96 0.77 1.28
C PHE A 81 4.77 0.55 2.22
N TRP A 82 3.80 1.45 2.18
CA TRP A 82 2.64 1.39 3.04
C TRP A 82 1.35 1.55 2.24
N THR A 83 0.38 0.67 2.47
CA THR A 83 -0.94 0.72 1.85
C THR A 83 -2.04 0.82 2.90
N PHE A 84 -3.09 1.54 2.57
CA PHE A 84 -4.32 1.62 3.34
C PHE A 84 -5.50 1.85 2.39
N ASP A 85 -6.20 0.77 2.06
CA ASP A 85 -7.39 0.79 1.23
C ASP A 85 -8.19 -0.50 1.44
N HIS A 86 -9.13 -0.79 0.56
CA HIS A 86 -9.74 -2.11 0.46
C HIS A 86 -8.77 -3.12 -0.15
N GLY A 87 -9.00 -4.40 0.17
CA GLY A 87 -8.32 -5.53 -0.45
C GLY A 87 -9.31 -6.63 -0.77
N GLY A 88 -8.98 -7.47 -1.73
CA GLY A 88 -9.74 -8.65 -2.14
C GLY A 88 -8.96 -9.92 -1.91
N GLY A 89 -9.68 -11.04 -1.86
CA GLY A 89 -9.13 -12.38 -1.64
C GLY A 89 -10.24 -13.38 -1.39
N PHE A 90 -9.89 -14.58 -0.96
CA PHE A 90 -10.85 -15.62 -0.64
C PHE A 90 -11.05 -15.80 0.87
N HIS A 91 -12.31 -15.94 1.29
CA HIS A 91 -12.68 -16.10 2.69
C HIS A 91 -13.01 -17.56 3.03
N LEU A 92 -12.59 -18.03 4.23
CA LEU A 92 -12.86 -19.41 4.70
C LEU A 92 -14.28 -19.63 5.24
N ASP A 93 -14.95 -18.57 5.70
CA ASP A 93 -16.30 -18.70 6.25
C ASP A 93 -17.35 -18.67 5.13
N PRO A 94 -18.17 -19.76 4.97
CA PRO A 94 -19.22 -19.83 3.94
C PRO A 94 -20.28 -18.75 4.03
N ALA A 95 -20.39 -18.05 5.15
CA ALA A 95 -21.36 -16.96 5.33
C ALA A 95 -20.92 -15.64 4.66
N TRP A 96 -19.68 -15.53 4.26
CA TRP A 96 -19.12 -14.28 3.72
C TRP A 96 -18.92 -14.32 2.19
N PRO A 97 -19.05 -13.15 1.51
CA PRO A 97 -18.65 -13.03 0.12
C PRO A 97 -17.19 -13.45 -0.10
N GLY A 98 -16.91 -14.08 -1.23
CA GLY A 98 -15.56 -14.57 -1.53
C GLY A 98 -15.20 -15.88 -0.84
N TYR A 99 -16.18 -16.60 -0.25
CA TYR A 99 -15.92 -17.91 0.32
C TYR A 99 -15.29 -18.88 -0.70
N HIS A 100 -14.18 -19.48 -0.30
CA HIS A 100 -13.55 -20.57 -1.03
C HIS A 100 -13.05 -21.65 -0.06
N PRO A 101 -13.42 -22.93 -0.25
CA PRO A 101 -13.10 -24.00 0.71
C PRO A 101 -11.60 -24.26 0.88
N ASN A 102 -10.78 -23.81 -0.04
CA ASN A 102 -9.33 -23.97 -0.05
C ASN A 102 -8.57 -22.63 0.05
N ALA A 103 -9.18 -21.59 0.62
CA ALA A 103 -8.57 -20.26 0.69
C ALA A 103 -7.17 -20.25 1.33
N THR A 104 -6.92 -21.15 2.29
CA THR A 104 -5.59 -21.29 2.93
C THR A 104 -4.49 -21.86 2.03
N THR A 105 -4.83 -22.37 0.85
CA THR A 105 -3.88 -22.98 -0.12
C THR A 105 -3.79 -22.20 -1.43
N ILE A 106 -4.54 -21.10 -1.54
CA ILE A 106 -4.51 -20.19 -2.69
C ILE A 106 -3.58 -19.04 -2.31
N THR A 107 -2.53 -18.83 -3.07
CA THR A 107 -1.46 -17.87 -2.79
C THR A 107 -1.36 -16.74 -3.84
N THR A 108 -2.27 -16.68 -4.81
CA THR A 108 -2.13 -15.79 -5.98
C THR A 108 -3.41 -15.01 -6.29
N GLU A 109 -4.28 -14.83 -5.31
CA GLU A 109 -5.61 -14.27 -5.54
C GLU A 109 -5.91 -13.06 -4.65
N GLU A 110 -4.91 -12.58 -3.92
CA GLU A 110 -5.03 -11.37 -3.12
C GLU A 110 -4.80 -10.14 -4.00
N VAL A 111 -5.59 -9.10 -3.73
CA VAL A 111 -5.48 -7.85 -4.47
C VAL A 111 -5.54 -6.65 -3.55
N LEU A 112 -4.77 -5.62 -3.88
CA LEU A 112 -4.95 -4.26 -3.41
C LEU A 112 -5.91 -3.53 -4.35
N ASN A 113 -6.99 -2.98 -3.84
CA ASN A 113 -7.91 -2.19 -4.66
C ASN A 113 -7.28 -0.83 -5.00
N GLY A 114 -6.93 -0.64 -6.25
CA GLY A 114 -6.45 0.63 -6.77
C GLY A 114 -7.58 1.50 -7.33
N TRP A 115 -7.26 2.74 -7.65
CA TRP A 115 -8.20 3.65 -8.31
C TRP A 115 -8.44 3.22 -9.76
N GLY A 116 -9.55 2.54 -9.98
CA GLY A 116 -10.00 2.06 -11.29
C GLY A 116 -9.68 0.60 -11.62
N ASN A 117 -8.58 0.05 -11.11
CA ASN A 117 -8.20 -1.35 -11.31
C ASN A 117 -7.56 -1.93 -10.05
N ASP A 118 -7.85 -3.18 -9.77
CA ASP A 118 -7.18 -3.93 -8.72
C ASP A 118 -5.74 -4.28 -9.11
N ILE A 119 -4.88 -4.41 -8.10
CA ILE A 119 -3.47 -4.76 -8.23
C ILE A 119 -3.27 -6.10 -7.55
N ALA A 120 -2.98 -7.13 -8.33
CA ALA A 120 -2.70 -8.46 -7.81
C ALA A 120 -1.35 -8.49 -7.06
N ASP A 121 -1.24 -9.34 -6.06
CA ASP A 121 -0.04 -9.59 -5.26
C ASP A 121 1.18 -9.96 -6.12
N ASP A 122 1.04 -10.90 -7.06
CA ASP A 122 2.08 -11.29 -8.02
C ASP A 122 2.60 -10.11 -8.85
N ALA A 123 1.70 -9.24 -9.32
CA ALA A 123 2.09 -8.05 -10.08
C ALA A 123 2.85 -7.06 -9.20
N LEU A 124 2.34 -6.80 -8.00
CA LEU A 124 2.98 -5.91 -7.05
C LEU A 124 4.37 -6.44 -6.63
N ALA A 125 4.48 -7.74 -6.37
CA ALA A 125 5.74 -8.39 -6.04
C ALA A 125 6.76 -8.22 -7.18
N THR A 126 6.33 -8.41 -8.43
CA THR A 126 7.19 -8.19 -9.60
C THR A 126 7.74 -6.77 -9.68
N TRP A 127 6.91 -5.76 -9.42
CA TRP A 127 7.34 -4.35 -9.45
C TRP A 127 8.25 -3.97 -8.27
N LEU A 128 8.07 -4.63 -7.12
CA LEU A 128 8.87 -4.38 -5.91
C LEU A 128 10.21 -5.13 -5.91
N ASP A 129 10.36 -6.20 -6.69
CA ASP A 129 11.60 -6.99 -6.79
C ASP A 129 12.77 -6.18 -7.37
N ASP A 130 12.47 -5.14 -8.15
CA ASP A 130 13.48 -4.23 -8.71
C ASP A 130 14.02 -3.19 -7.69
N ILE A 131 13.45 -3.09 -6.48
CA ILE A 131 13.87 -2.16 -5.44
C ILE A 131 15.02 -2.76 -4.61
N ASP A 132 16.25 -2.37 -4.90
CA ASP A 132 17.47 -2.86 -4.21
C ASP A 132 17.83 -1.97 -3.01
N ALA A 133 16.99 -1.98 -1.99
CA ALA A 133 17.22 -1.24 -0.74
C ALA A 133 17.95 -2.10 0.30
N GLY A 134 18.86 -1.49 1.08
CA GLY A 134 19.53 -2.18 2.19
C GLY A 134 18.58 -2.63 3.29
N ARG A 135 17.43 -1.99 3.40
CA ARG A 135 16.30 -2.42 4.24
C ARG A 135 14.98 -2.10 3.55
N THR A 136 14.05 -3.04 3.61
CA THR A 136 12.69 -2.84 3.10
C THR A 136 11.66 -3.15 4.18
N THR A 137 10.67 -2.29 4.30
CA THR A 137 9.53 -2.51 5.20
C THR A 137 8.24 -2.39 4.40
N TYR A 138 7.46 -3.45 4.41
CA TYR A 138 6.11 -3.50 3.84
C TYR A 138 5.06 -3.42 4.94
N VAL A 139 4.06 -2.56 4.77
CA VAL A 139 2.94 -2.41 5.69
C VAL A 139 1.64 -2.44 4.90
N PHE A 140 0.89 -3.52 5.02
CA PHE A 140 -0.38 -3.71 4.34
C PHE A 140 -1.54 -3.65 5.32
N ALA A 141 -2.37 -2.62 5.22
CA ALA A 141 -3.49 -2.37 6.13
C ALA A 141 -4.87 -2.61 5.49
N GLN A 142 -4.94 -3.36 4.42
CA GLN A 142 -6.19 -3.77 3.77
C GLN A 142 -6.68 -5.15 4.23
N CYS A 143 -7.87 -5.55 3.77
CA CYS A 143 -8.35 -6.92 3.88
C CYS A 143 -7.43 -7.89 3.14
N PHE A 144 -7.31 -9.13 3.61
CA PHE A 144 -6.48 -10.18 3.01
C PHE A 144 -4.98 -9.83 2.91
N ALA A 145 -4.54 -8.87 3.71
CA ALA A 145 -3.22 -8.27 3.64
C ALA A 145 -2.05 -9.27 3.83
N GLY A 146 -2.30 -10.37 4.53
CA GLY A 146 -1.28 -11.40 4.75
C GLY A 146 -0.82 -12.06 3.46
N GLY A 147 -1.72 -12.24 2.48
CA GLY A 147 -1.37 -12.80 1.17
C GLY A 147 -0.44 -11.91 0.36
N MET A 148 -0.58 -10.59 0.49
CA MET A 148 0.35 -9.64 -0.15
C MET A 148 1.81 -9.79 0.32
N LEU A 149 2.07 -10.52 1.40
CA LEU A 149 3.42 -10.73 1.93
C LEU A 149 4.06 -12.06 1.50
N ASP A 150 3.30 -12.98 0.96
CA ASP A 150 3.77 -14.33 0.66
C ASP A 150 4.91 -14.33 -0.37
N GLU A 151 4.85 -13.47 -1.38
CA GLU A 151 5.87 -13.29 -2.42
C GLU A 151 6.98 -12.34 -1.98
N LEU A 152 6.66 -11.35 -1.12
CA LEU A 152 7.59 -10.27 -0.76
C LEU A 152 8.60 -10.68 0.32
N LEU A 153 8.19 -11.45 1.32
CA LEU A 153 9.09 -11.83 2.43
C LEU A 153 10.25 -12.74 2.00
N PRO A 154 10.11 -13.64 1.00
CA PRO A 154 11.22 -14.44 0.50
C PRO A 154 12.29 -13.63 -0.26
N MET A 155 12.04 -12.39 -0.64
CA MET A 155 12.93 -11.60 -1.51
C MET A 155 14.31 -11.29 -0.91
N GLY A 156 14.55 -11.47 0.40
CA GLY A 156 15.90 -11.33 0.92
C GLY A 156 16.07 -11.01 2.41
N SER A 157 17.32 -10.92 2.82
CA SER A 157 17.69 -10.48 4.16
C SER A 157 17.51 -8.95 4.27
N GLY A 158 16.85 -8.49 5.32
CA GLY A 158 16.57 -7.05 5.50
C GLY A 158 15.17 -6.63 5.05
N VAL A 159 14.35 -7.57 4.59
CA VAL A 159 12.93 -7.38 4.29
C VAL A 159 12.08 -7.66 5.53
N PHE A 160 11.19 -6.75 5.87
CA PHE A 160 10.25 -6.85 6.97
C PHE A 160 8.83 -6.59 6.45
N GLY A 161 7.88 -7.38 6.91
CA GLY A 161 6.47 -7.23 6.52
C GLY A 161 5.55 -7.17 7.72
N MET A 162 4.54 -6.31 7.65
CA MET A 162 3.41 -6.26 8.58
C MET A 162 2.11 -6.24 7.78
N ALA A 163 1.15 -7.04 8.20
CA ALA A 163 -0.17 -7.11 7.60
C ALA A 163 -1.24 -6.96 8.69
N ALA A 164 -2.33 -6.26 8.38
CA ALA A 164 -3.45 -6.08 9.30
C ALA A 164 -4.22 -7.38 9.55
N THR A 165 -4.18 -8.31 8.60
CA THR A 165 -4.87 -9.61 8.63
C THR A 165 -4.02 -10.69 8.00
N ASN A 166 -4.44 -11.95 8.12
CA ASN A 166 -3.91 -13.03 7.27
C ASN A 166 -4.55 -12.99 5.86
N HIS A 167 -4.23 -13.97 5.00
CA HIS A 167 -4.63 -13.99 3.59
C HIS A 167 -6.11 -14.44 3.35
N TYR A 168 -6.86 -14.77 4.37
CA TYR A 168 -8.28 -15.17 4.24
C TYR A 168 -9.22 -14.44 5.18
N GLU A 169 -8.85 -13.25 5.68
CA GLU A 169 -9.63 -12.46 6.64
C GLU A 169 -9.79 -11.00 6.21
N PHE A 170 -10.91 -10.42 6.66
CA PHE A 170 -11.14 -8.99 6.53
C PHE A 170 -10.39 -8.20 7.60
N SER A 171 -9.86 -7.04 7.24
CA SER A 171 -9.39 -6.02 8.16
C SER A 171 -10.56 -5.17 8.67
N TRP A 172 -10.59 -4.92 9.96
CA TRP A 172 -11.56 -4.03 10.59
C TRP A 172 -10.85 -2.76 11.05
N ASP A 173 -11.34 -1.63 10.63
CA ASP A 173 -10.71 -0.30 10.55
C ASP A 173 -10.10 0.27 11.85
N ASP A 174 -10.29 -0.32 13.03
CA ASP A 174 -10.13 0.40 14.29
C ASP A 174 -8.78 0.24 14.99
N GLY A 175 -7.92 -0.62 14.54
CA GLY A 175 -6.74 -1.00 15.34
C GLY A 175 -5.39 -0.73 14.72
N PHE A 176 -5.19 -1.13 13.47
CA PHE A 176 -3.87 -1.22 12.88
C PHE A 176 -3.29 0.14 12.47
N ALA A 177 -4.10 1.03 11.92
CA ALA A 177 -3.65 2.36 11.49
C ALA A 177 -3.65 3.39 12.64
N ALA A 178 -4.15 3.04 13.82
CA ALA A 178 -4.19 3.90 15.01
C ALA A 178 -3.09 3.57 16.04
N ALA A 179 -2.38 2.48 15.84
CA ALA A 179 -1.26 2.05 16.69
C ALA A 179 0.05 2.70 16.28
#